data_1b7b6be8f8e39d12e3160e75ae8c0468
#
_entry.id   1b7b6be8f8e39d12e3160e75ae8c0468
#
_cell.length_a   1.000
_cell.length_b   1.000
_cell.length_c   1.000
_cell.angle_alpha   90.00
_cell.angle_beta   90.00
_cell.angle_gamma   90.00
#
_symmetry.space_group_name_H-M   'P 1'
#
loop_
_entity.id
_entity.type
_entity.pdbx_description
1 polymer ?
#
loop_
_entity_poly.entity_id
_entity_poly.type
_entity_poly.pdbx_seq_one_letter_code
_entity_poly.pdbx_strand_id
1 'polypeptide(L)'
;QANALKMVLESKGHECGFLKFERSYSNISQKQASKYKIGINSIGFYLRYLMDKGPGNVLYNLKKKKTLARFRSDKLPIFGEYQDFNGDLVVIGSDEVFSLEIGINPFLYGNGLKSKHVFSYAGCFGPTTYHEVVRQNKTDIIARGLKKMEAVSVRDENSWRIVKKTANIDSTLVCDPVILYGYEKEMNQFIPSIKEYILIYAYDKNMNDPSEYGYIKKYADKFKITLL
;
A
#
# COMPACT_ATOMS: atom_id res chain seq x y z
N GLN A 1 -7.00 0.59 2.26
CA GLN A 1 -7.10 -0.49 1.26
C GLN A 1 -7.32 -1.84 1.94
N ALA A 2 -6.39 -2.34 2.77
CA ALA A 2 -6.50 -3.64 3.43
C ALA A 2 -7.80 -3.78 4.24
N ASN A 3 -8.16 -2.78 5.06
CA ASN A 3 -9.44 -2.78 5.77
C ASN A 3 -10.66 -2.76 4.83
N ALA A 4 -10.60 -2.01 3.73
CA ALA A 4 -11.70 -1.97 2.76
C ALA A 4 -11.94 -3.35 2.14
N LEU A 5 -10.87 -4.03 1.71
CA LEU A 5 -10.98 -5.39 1.16
C LEU A 5 -11.55 -6.36 2.20
N LYS A 6 -11.08 -6.30 3.45
CA LYS A 6 -11.63 -7.07 4.57
C LYS A 6 -13.14 -6.84 4.72
N MET A 7 -13.57 -5.58 4.77
CA MET A 7 -15.00 -5.23 4.92
C MET A 7 -15.86 -5.76 3.77
N VAL A 8 -15.35 -5.72 2.54
CA VAL A 8 -16.04 -6.30 1.38
C VAL A 8 -16.19 -7.82 1.53
N LEU A 9 -15.13 -8.52 1.90
CA LEU A 9 -15.16 -9.97 2.07
C LEU A 9 -16.07 -10.38 3.24
N GLU A 10 -16.02 -9.66 4.36
CA GLU A 10 -16.91 -9.89 5.50
C GLU A 10 -18.38 -9.66 5.16
N SER A 11 -18.69 -8.67 4.30
CA SER A 11 -20.04 -8.45 3.81
C SER A 11 -20.59 -9.60 2.95
N LYS A 12 -19.69 -10.48 2.47
CA LYS A 12 -20.03 -11.69 1.73
C LYS A 12 -20.08 -12.95 2.61
N GLY A 13 -19.92 -12.79 3.92
CA GLY A 13 -20.02 -13.88 4.89
C GLY A 13 -18.71 -14.59 5.22
N HIS A 14 -17.56 -14.01 4.84
CA HIS A 14 -16.25 -14.58 5.18
C HIS A 14 -15.73 -14.02 6.52
N GLU A 15 -15.08 -14.86 7.30
CA GLU A 15 -14.28 -14.41 8.43
C GLU A 15 -12.87 -14.02 7.93
N CYS A 16 -12.45 -12.77 8.17
CA CYS A 16 -11.25 -12.21 7.56
C CYS A 16 -10.23 -11.72 8.58
N GLY A 17 -8.99 -12.12 8.39
CA GLY A 17 -7.83 -11.62 9.14
C GLY A 17 -6.61 -11.43 8.24
N PHE A 18 -5.53 -10.98 8.85
CA PHE A 18 -4.29 -10.68 8.14
C PHE A 18 -3.20 -11.64 8.56
N LEU A 19 -2.36 -11.99 7.59
CA LEU A 19 -1.19 -12.79 7.83
C LEU A 19 0.02 -11.88 8.05
N LYS A 20 0.74 -12.13 9.12
CA LYS A 20 1.96 -11.42 9.43
C LYS A 20 3.11 -12.00 8.61
N PHE A 21 4.00 -11.14 8.16
CA PHE A 21 5.20 -11.53 7.46
C PHE A 21 6.36 -10.57 7.73
N GLU A 22 7.57 -11.07 7.65
CA GLU A 22 8.76 -10.26 7.67
C GLU A 22 9.18 -9.88 6.25
N ARG A 23 9.42 -8.59 6.04
CA ARG A 23 9.91 -8.11 4.74
C ARG A 23 11.31 -8.64 4.49
N SER A 24 11.49 -9.33 3.38
CA SER A 24 12.82 -9.74 2.93
C SER A 24 13.48 -8.60 2.16
N TYR A 25 14.63 -8.17 2.64
CA TYR A 25 15.47 -7.18 1.96
C TYR A 25 16.63 -7.83 1.19
N SER A 26 16.64 -9.16 1.05
CA SER A 26 17.74 -9.92 0.43
C SER A 26 17.91 -9.63 -1.07
N ASN A 27 16.89 -9.08 -1.72
CA ASN A 27 16.87 -8.85 -3.16
C ASN A 27 16.94 -7.37 -3.55
N ILE A 28 17.23 -6.48 -2.61
CA ILE A 28 17.52 -5.07 -2.87
C ILE A 28 18.96 -4.74 -2.56
N SER A 29 19.49 -3.67 -3.19
CA SER A 29 20.85 -3.23 -2.91
C SER A 29 21.03 -2.85 -1.43
N GLN A 30 22.25 -3.01 -0.90
CA GLN A 30 22.55 -2.62 0.49
C GLN A 30 22.21 -1.15 0.75
N LYS A 31 22.40 -0.28 -0.25
CA LYS A 31 22.03 1.16 -0.16
C LYS A 31 20.52 1.38 -0.04
N GLN A 32 19.70 0.54 -0.65
CA GLN A 32 18.25 0.56 -0.50
C GLN A 32 17.83 -0.07 0.84
N ALA A 33 18.42 -1.21 1.20
CA ALA A 33 18.14 -1.89 2.47
C ALA A 33 18.46 -0.99 3.69
N SER A 34 19.53 -0.20 3.63
CA SER A 34 19.91 0.71 4.72
C SER A 34 18.89 1.81 5.00
N LYS A 35 18.08 2.20 4.01
CA LYS A 35 16.99 3.17 4.20
C LYS A 35 15.85 2.63 5.08
N TYR A 36 15.70 1.32 5.16
CA TYR A 36 14.62 0.65 5.91
C TYR A 36 15.09 0.05 7.23
N LYS A 37 16.41 -0.05 7.46
CA LYS A 37 16.97 -0.52 8.72
C LYS A 37 17.17 0.67 9.67
N ILE A 38 16.36 0.74 10.71
CA ILE A 38 16.53 1.71 11.80
C ILE A 38 17.68 1.19 12.69
N GLY A 39 18.84 1.84 12.65
CA GLY A 39 20.01 1.50 13.47
C GLY A 39 20.30 2.57 14.54
N ILE A 40 21.24 2.28 15.43
CA ILE A 40 21.71 3.19 16.50
C ILE A 40 22.22 4.54 15.95
N ASN A 41 22.69 4.57 14.71
CA ASN A 41 23.07 5.79 13.99
C ASN A 41 21.90 6.74 13.66
N SER A 42 20.67 6.36 13.99
CA SER A 42 19.46 7.16 13.75
C SER A 42 19.32 8.34 14.73
N ILE A 43 20.09 8.42 15.83
CA ILE A 43 20.00 9.52 16.79
C ILE A 43 20.34 10.86 16.11
N GLY A 44 21.41 10.91 15.34
CA GLY A 44 21.76 12.10 14.56
C GLY A 44 20.69 12.47 13.51
N PHE A 45 20.08 11.48 12.90
CA PHE A 45 18.94 11.69 11.99
C PHE A 45 17.72 12.27 12.72
N TYR A 46 17.37 11.76 13.89
CA TYR A 46 16.25 12.29 14.68
C TYR A 46 16.51 13.69 15.20
N LEU A 47 17.75 14.00 15.63
CA LEU A 47 18.13 15.37 16.03
C LEU A 47 18.04 16.34 14.85
N ARG A 48 18.56 15.94 13.68
CA ARG A 48 18.47 16.74 12.47
C ARG A 48 17.01 16.91 12.03
N TYR A 49 16.22 15.85 12.09
CA TYR A 49 14.78 15.88 11.78
C TYR A 49 14.04 16.84 12.74
N LEU A 50 14.38 16.84 14.03
CA LEU A 50 13.82 17.77 15.01
C LEU A 50 14.17 19.22 14.68
N MET A 51 15.44 19.47 14.28
CA MET A 51 15.89 20.80 13.87
C MET A 51 15.23 21.27 12.58
N ASP A 52 15.10 20.40 11.58
CA ASP A 52 14.56 20.74 10.26
C ASP A 52 13.03 20.89 10.27
N LYS A 53 12.33 20.07 11.04
CA LYS A 53 10.85 20.01 11.05
C LYS A 53 10.20 20.68 12.26
N GLY A 54 10.98 20.99 13.28
CA GLY A 54 10.51 21.61 14.54
C GLY A 54 9.74 20.64 15.46
N PRO A 55 9.60 20.99 16.76
CA PRO A 55 9.00 20.12 17.77
C PRO A 55 7.52 19.81 17.52
N GLY A 56 6.76 20.75 16.96
CA GLY A 56 5.35 20.57 16.63
C GLY A 56 5.12 19.43 15.64
N ASN A 57 5.92 19.35 14.57
CA ASN A 57 5.83 18.30 13.58
C ASN A 57 6.26 16.93 14.14
N VAL A 58 7.22 16.90 15.05
CA VAL A 58 7.61 15.66 15.74
C VAL A 58 6.46 15.14 16.59
N LEU A 59 5.83 15.99 17.41
CA LEU A 59 4.65 15.63 18.21
C LEU A 59 3.49 15.15 17.35
N TYR A 60 3.21 15.85 16.26
CA TYR A 60 2.20 15.44 15.29
C TYR A 60 2.48 14.04 14.73
N ASN A 61 3.71 13.77 14.30
CA ASN A 61 4.08 12.47 13.75
C ASN A 61 4.03 11.34 14.79
N LEU A 62 4.37 11.62 16.05
CA LEU A 62 4.20 10.66 17.15
C LEU A 62 2.72 10.35 17.39
N LYS A 63 1.86 11.38 17.43
CA LYS A 63 0.41 11.21 17.54
C LYS A 63 -0.16 10.42 16.36
N LYS A 64 0.24 10.77 15.13
CA LYS A 64 -0.13 10.04 13.91
C LYS A 64 0.28 8.57 13.98
N LYS A 65 1.53 8.28 14.40
CA LYS A 65 2.02 6.90 14.57
C LYS A 65 1.17 6.12 15.56
N LYS A 66 0.83 6.72 16.72
CA LYS A 66 -0.03 6.09 17.74
C LYS A 66 -1.44 5.82 17.20
N THR A 67 -2.03 6.79 16.51
CA THR A 67 -3.38 6.65 15.91
C THR A 67 -3.40 5.53 14.87
N LEU A 68 -2.38 5.47 13.99
CA LEU A 68 -2.27 4.41 12.98
C LEU A 68 -2.02 3.03 13.62
N ALA A 69 -1.23 2.95 14.70
CA ALA A 69 -1.01 1.69 15.41
C ALA A 69 -2.31 1.19 16.04
N ARG A 70 -3.08 2.08 16.68
CA ARG A 70 -4.40 1.76 17.24
C ARG A 70 -5.36 1.30 16.13
N PHE A 71 -5.45 2.02 15.03
CA PHE A 71 -6.29 1.61 13.89
C PHE A 71 -5.93 0.20 13.39
N ARG A 72 -4.64 -0.08 13.26
CA ARG A 72 -4.19 -1.44 12.84
C ARG A 72 -4.59 -2.50 13.84
N SER A 73 -4.37 -2.25 15.13
CA SER A 73 -4.78 -3.17 16.20
C SER A 73 -6.29 -3.46 16.17
N ASP A 74 -7.10 -2.42 16.00
CA ASP A 74 -8.55 -2.51 16.13
C ASP A 74 -9.23 -3.06 14.85
N LYS A 75 -8.66 -2.78 13.68
CA LYS A 75 -9.29 -3.06 12.38
C LYS A 75 -8.64 -4.17 11.56
N LEU A 76 -7.41 -4.54 11.89
CA LEU A 76 -6.63 -5.52 11.12
C LEU A 76 -6.22 -6.69 12.03
N PRO A 77 -7.14 -7.60 12.38
CA PRO A 77 -6.82 -8.76 13.22
C PRO A 77 -5.80 -9.66 12.54
N ILE A 78 -4.81 -10.11 13.30
CA ILE A 78 -3.77 -11.03 12.82
C ILE A 78 -4.19 -12.45 13.11
N PHE A 79 -4.28 -13.29 12.09
CA PHE A 79 -4.63 -14.71 12.22
C PHE A 79 -3.41 -15.63 12.35
N GLY A 80 -2.23 -15.12 12.15
CA GLY A 80 -0.99 -15.87 12.27
C GLY A 80 0.09 -15.45 11.28
N GLU A 81 1.14 -16.24 11.22
CA GLU A 81 2.22 -16.06 10.25
C GLU A 81 1.83 -16.71 8.90
N TYR A 82 2.23 -16.12 7.78
CA TYR A 82 1.88 -16.63 6.45
C TYR A 82 2.38 -18.07 6.19
N GLN A 83 3.50 -18.45 6.81
CA GLN A 83 4.15 -19.75 6.64
C GLN A 83 3.35 -20.90 7.24
N ASP A 84 2.60 -20.61 8.31
CA ASP A 84 1.89 -21.59 9.10
C ASP A 84 0.38 -21.59 8.85
N PHE A 85 -0.11 -20.60 8.13
CA PHE A 85 -1.52 -20.45 7.83
C PHE A 85 -2.00 -21.54 6.85
N ASN A 86 -2.98 -22.31 7.30
CA ASN A 86 -3.64 -23.38 6.54
C ASN A 86 -5.15 -23.15 6.45
N GLY A 87 -5.56 -21.91 6.21
CA GLY A 87 -6.96 -21.56 5.99
C GLY A 87 -7.44 -21.84 4.58
N ASP A 88 -8.75 -21.69 4.35
CA ASP A 88 -9.36 -22.05 3.08
C ASP A 88 -8.91 -21.14 1.94
N LEU A 89 -8.77 -19.83 2.21
CA LEU A 89 -8.55 -18.82 1.18
C LEU A 89 -7.51 -17.78 1.62
N VAL A 90 -6.60 -17.43 0.72
CA VAL A 90 -5.70 -16.28 0.84
C VAL A 90 -5.95 -15.31 -0.32
N VAL A 91 -6.20 -14.05 0.01
CA VAL A 91 -6.26 -12.97 -0.98
C VAL A 91 -5.02 -12.08 -0.83
N ILE A 92 -4.24 -11.96 -1.90
CA ILE A 92 -3.05 -11.12 -1.97
C ILE A 92 -3.42 -9.80 -2.63
N GLY A 93 -3.19 -8.70 -1.96
CA GLY A 93 -3.46 -7.35 -2.45
C GLY A 93 -4.01 -6.47 -1.34
N SER A 94 -4.33 -5.32 -1.61
CA SER A 94 -4.12 -4.52 -2.82
C SER A 94 -2.81 -3.73 -2.70
N ASP A 95 -2.71 -2.62 -3.44
CA ASP A 95 -1.56 -1.74 -3.43
C ASP A 95 -0.33 -2.33 -4.16
N GLU A 96 0.83 -1.76 -3.95
CA GLU A 96 2.09 -2.11 -4.63
C GLU A 96 2.71 -3.43 -4.12
N VAL A 97 1.85 -4.45 -3.87
CA VAL A 97 2.30 -5.76 -3.36
C VAL A 97 3.23 -6.50 -4.31
N PHE A 98 3.18 -6.18 -5.61
CA PHE A 98 4.04 -6.76 -6.65
C PHE A 98 5.24 -5.87 -7.02
N SER A 99 5.42 -4.73 -6.37
CA SER A 99 6.53 -3.82 -6.65
C SER A 99 7.87 -4.42 -6.27
N LEU A 100 8.89 -4.24 -7.14
CA LEU A 100 10.26 -4.62 -6.85
C LEU A 100 11.04 -3.58 -6.05
N GLU A 101 10.49 -2.37 -5.87
CA GLU A 101 11.18 -1.29 -5.15
C GLU A 101 11.47 -1.62 -3.68
N ILE A 102 10.59 -2.36 -3.05
CA ILE A 102 10.70 -2.77 -1.64
C ILE A 102 11.31 -4.16 -1.46
N GLY A 103 11.87 -4.74 -2.54
CA GLY A 103 12.38 -6.10 -2.56
C GLY A 103 11.29 -7.13 -2.85
N ILE A 104 11.72 -8.28 -3.36
CA ILE A 104 10.79 -9.35 -3.72
C ILE A 104 10.48 -10.23 -2.51
N ASN A 105 9.19 -10.39 -2.23
CA ASN A 105 8.69 -11.34 -1.26
C ASN A 105 7.90 -12.43 -2.00
N PRO A 106 8.44 -13.64 -2.12
CA PRO A 106 7.87 -14.68 -2.99
C PRO A 106 6.40 -15.01 -2.68
N PHE A 107 6.00 -14.98 -1.40
CA PHE A 107 4.63 -15.27 -0.99
C PHE A 107 3.62 -14.22 -1.49
N LEU A 108 4.02 -12.96 -1.70
CA LEU A 108 3.15 -11.94 -2.30
C LEU A 108 2.82 -12.24 -3.77
N TYR A 109 3.55 -13.15 -4.40
CA TYR A 109 3.23 -13.69 -5.71
C TYR A 109 2.58 -15.08 -5.64
N GLY A 110 2.20 -15.56 -4.44
CA GLY A 110 1.57 -16.87 -4.25
C GLY A 110 2.54 -18.03 -3.99
N ASN A 111 3.87 -17.77 -3.91
CA ASN A 111 4.83 -18.85 -3.63
C ASN A 111 4.89 -19.17 -2.13
N GLY A 112 4.85 -20.47 -1.79
CA GLY A 112 5.04 -20.94 -0.41
C GLY A 112 3.82 -20.79 0.50
N LEU A 113 2.66 -20.39 -0.03
CA LEU A 113 1.40 -20.42 0.69
C LEU A 113 0.84 -21.84 0.76
N LYS A 114 0.29 -22.22 1.92
CA LYS A 114 -0.31 -23.53 2.17
C LYS A 114 -1.82 -23.57 1.97
N SER A 115 -2.46 -22.41 1.77
CA SER A 115 -3.90 -22.31 1.53
C SER A 115 -4.32 -23.06 0.26
N LYS A 116 -5.50 -23.64 0.28
CA LYS A 116 -6.09 -24.36 -0.87
C LYS A 116 -6.37 -23.42 -2.03
N HIS A 117 -6.85 -22.21 -1.70
CA HIS A 117 -7.27 -21.22 -2.68
C HIS A 117 -6.45 -19.93 -2.50
N VAL A 118 -5.83 -19.48 -3.56
CA VAL A 118 -5.02 -18.23 -3.57
C VAL A 118 -5.46 -17.35 -4.72
N PHE A 119 -5.79 -16.11 -4.41
CA PHE A 119 -6.19 -15.09 -5.39
C PHE A 119 -5.38 -13.81 -5.22
N SER A 120 -5.30 -12.99 -6.25
CA SER A 120 -4.94 -11.59 -6.05
C SER A 120 -6.12 -10.67 -6.29
N TYR A 121 -6.23 -9.60 -5.50
CA TYR A 121 -7.19 -8.54 -5.73
C TYR A 121 -6.50 -7.18 -5.82
N ALA A 122 -6.66 -6.52 -6.98
CA ALA A 122 -6.10 -5.20 -7.25
C ALA A 122 -4.60 -5.09 -6.96
N GLY A 123 -3.83 -6.17 -7.20
CA GLY A 123 -2.38 -6.17 -7.04
C GLY A 123 -1.72 -5.22 -8.04
N CYS A 124 -0.69 -4.49 -7.60
CA CYS A 124 -0.04 -3.48 -8.41
C CYS A 124 1.48 -3.64 -8.37
N PHE A 125 2.13 -3.44 -9.51
CA PHE A 125 3.58 -3.39 -9.61
C PHE A 125 4.15 -1.99 -9.30
N GLY A 126 3.28 -1.00 -9.06
CA GLY A 126 3.71 0.38 -8.83
C GLY A 126 4.56 0.91 -10.00
N PRO A 127 5.69 1.56 -9.73
CA PRO A 127 6.58 2.07 -10.76
C PRO A 127 7.44 0.99 -11.45
N THR A 128 7.41 -0.27 -10.97
CA THR A 128 8.16 -1.37 -11.59
C THR A 128 7.70 -1.62 -13.01
N THR A 129 8.63 -1.64 -13.95
CA THR A 129 8.38 -1.95 -15.36
C THR A 129 8.70 -3.42 -15.68
N TYR A 130 8.15 -3.96 -16.78
CA TYR A 130 8.53 -5.29 -17.26
C TYR A 130 10.04 -5.41 -17.54
N HIS A 131 10.67 -4.36 -18.08
CA HIS A 131 12.10 -4.33 -18.31
C HIS A 131 12.89 -4.49 -17.00
N GLU A 132 12.44 -3.90 -15.91
CA GLU A 132 13.07 -4.07 -14.60
C GLU A 132 12.91 -5.48 -14.05
N VAL A 133 11.74 -6.11 -14.24
CA VAL A 133 11.51 -7.52 -13.88
C VAL A 133 12.54 -8.42 -14.57
N VAL A 134 12.74 -8.23 -15.89
CA VAL A 134 13.71 -8.99 -16.69
C VAL A 134 15.13 -8.68 -16.24
N ARG A 135 15.51 -7.40 -16.14
CA ARG A 135 16.87 -6.97 -15.74
C ARG A 135 17.29 -7.51 -14.38
N GLN A 136 16.32 -7.62 -13.45
CA GLN A 136 16.59 -8.15 -12.11
C GLN A 136 16.47 -9.68 -12.02
N ASN A 137 16.27 -10.40 -13.15
CA ASN A 137 16.08 -11.85 -13.21
C ASN A 137 14.96 -12.34 -12.28
N LYS A 138 13.80 -11.64 -12.24
CA LYS A 138 12.66 -11.98 -11.37
C LYS A 138 11.50 -12.63 -12.10
N THR A 139 11.60 -12.79 -13.41
CA THR A 139 10.54 -13.36 -14.27
C THR A 139 10.05 -14.71 -13.75
N ASP A 140 10.96 -15.64 -13.48
CA ASP A 140 10.59 -17.02 -13.11
C ASP A 140 9.90 -17.12 -11.75
N ILE A 141 10.38 -16.38 -10.76
CA ILE A 141 9.81 -16.42 -9.41
C ILE A 141 8.42 -15.78 -9.40
N ILE A 142 8.24 -14.71 -10.15
CA ILE A 142 6.92 -14.04 -10.32
C ILE A 142 5.98 -14.95 -11.09
N ALA A 143 6.40 -15.45 -12.26
CA ALA A 143 5.57 -16.32 -13.09
C ALA A 143 5.12 -17.59 -12.34
N ARG A 144 6.04 -18.23 -11.62
CA ARG A 144 5.76 -19.44 -10.85
C ARG A 144 4.72 -19.20 -9.76
N GLY A 145 4.78 -18.05 -9.11
CA GLY A 145 3.83 -17.71 -8.07
C GLY A 145 2.46 -17.37 -8.63
N LEU A 146 2.40 -16.44 -9.60
CA LEU A 146 1.14 -16.04 -10.23
C LEU A 146 0.38 -17.21 -10.85
N LYS A 147 1.09 -18.18 -11.48
CA LYS A 147 0.48 -19.38 -12.05
C LYS A 147 -0.15 -20.34 -11.04
N LYS A 148 0.16 -20.19 -9.75
CA LYS A 148 -0.48 -20.97 -8.67
C LYS A 148 -1.75 -20.32 -8.16
N MET A 149 -2.00 -19.07 -8.48
CA MET A 149 -3.23 -18.39 -8.13
C MET A 149 -4.36 -18.86 -9.02
N GLU A 150 -5.53 -19.06 -8.46
CA GLU A 150 -6.74 -19.45 -9.22
C GLU A 150 -7.25 -18.28 -10.08
N ALA A 151 -7.14 -17.06 -9.59
CA ALA A 151 -7.39 -15.87 -10.37
C ALA A 151 -6.44 -14.73 -9.94
N VAL A 152 -6.04 -13.95 -10.95
CA VAL A 152 -5.19 -12.78 -10.79
C VAL A 152 -5.95 -11.55 -11.22
N SER A 153 -6.16 -10.61 -10.33
CA SER A 153 -6.63 -9.28 -10.67
C SER A 153 -5.66 -8.19 -10.28
N VAL A 154 -5.59 -7.17 -11.10
CA VAL A 154 -4.63 -6.06 -10.99
C VAL A 154 -5.33 -4.72 -11.09
N ARG A 155 -4.68 -3.65 -10.61
CA ARG A 155 -5.28 -2.33 -10.50
C ARG A 155 -5.06 -1.44 -11.73
N ASP A 156 -4.02 -1.71 -12.51
CA ASP A 156 -3.59 -0.84 -13.60
C ASP A 156 -3.06 -1.62 -14.81
N GLU A 157 -3.00 -0.92 -15.95
CA GLU A 157 -2.54 -1.51 -17.21
C GLU A 157 -1.06 -1.94 -17.19
N ASN A 158 -0.20 -1.22 -16.47
CA ASN A 158 1.20 -1.61 -16.36
C ASN A 158 1.30 -2.98 -15.70
N SER A 159 0.58 -3.17 -14.61
CA SER A 159 0.52 -4.43 -13.87
C SER A 159 -0.08 -5.55 -14.73
N TRP A 160 -1.15 -5.26 -15.47
CA TRP A 160 -1.75 -6.20 -16.43
C TRP A 160 -0.73 -6.67 -17.48
N ARG A 161 0.00 -5.72 -18.09
CA ARG A 161 1.05 -6.02 -19.10
C ARG A 161 2.19 -6.85 -18.52
N ILE A 162 2.61 -6.56 -17.28
CA ILE A 162 3.68 -7.32 -16.63
C ILE A 162 3.20 -8.76 -16.37
N VAL A 163 2.01 -8.95 -15.79
CA VAL A 163 1.44 -10.29 -15.56
C VAL A 163 1.34 -11.08 -16.86
N LYS A 164 0.81 -10.47 -17.93
CA LYS A 164 0.69 -11.10 -19.24
C LYS A 164 2.03 -11.51 -19.82
N LYS A 165 3.02 -10.58 -19.83
CA LYS A 165 4.34 -10.85 -20.39
C LYS A 165 5.17 -11.83 -19.56
N THR A 166 5.00 -11.82 -18.23
CA THR A 166 5.80 -12.63 -17.31
C THR A 166 5.25 -14.04 -17.16
N ALA A 167 3.93 -14.19 -16.98
CA ALA A 167 3.30 -15.44 -16.64
C ALA A 167 2.37 -16.00 -17.75
N ASN A 168 2.06 -15.21 -18.76
CA ASN A 168 1.06 -15.49 -19.81
C ASN A 168 -0.34 -15.78 -19.23
N ILE A 169 -0.72 -15.03 -18.20
CA ILE A 169 -2.03 -15.11 -17.56
C ILE A 169 -2.87 -13.92 -18.03
N ASP A 170 -4.16 -14.16 -18.28
CA ASP A 170 -5.14 -13.12 -18.52
C ASP A 170 -5.69 -12.66 -17.16
N SER A 171 -5.13 -11.55 -16.66
CA SER A 171 -5.58 -10.94 -15.41
C SER A 171 -6.72 -9.96 -15.65
N THR A 172 -7.56 -9.78 -14.64
CA THR A 172 -8.69 -8.84 -14.69
C THR A 172 -8.29 -7.49 -14.13
N LEU A 173 -8.62 -6.41 -14.84
CA LEU A 173 -8.51 -5.04 -14.29
C LEU A 173 -9.68 -4.77 -13.33
N VAL A 174 -9.36 -4.36 -12.12
CA VAL A 174 -10.35 -4.06 -11.07
C VAL A 174 -10.01 -2.75 -10.37
N CYS A 175 -11.01 -2.14 -9.75
CA CYS A 175 -10.79 -0.93 -8.97
C CYS A 175 -10.10 -1.21 -7.62
N ASP A 176 -9.52 -0.14 -7.04
CA ASP A 176 -9.00 -0.20 -5.68
C ASP A 176 -10.10 -0.59 -4.68
N PRO A 177 -9.82 -1.44 -3.66
CA PRO A 177 -10.84 -1.83 -2.68
C PRO A 177 -11.45 -0.67 -1.90
N VAL A 178 -10.77 0.47 -1.80
CA VAL A 178 -11.36 1.68 -1.17
C VAL A 178 -12.53 2.19 -2.00
N ILE A 179 -12.40 2.17 -3.33
CA ILE A 179 -13.49 2.56 -4.25
C ILE A 179 -14.60 1.51 -4.21
N LEU A 180 -14.24 0.24 -4.16
CA LEU A 180 -15.20 -0.86 -4.10
C LEU A 180 -16.05 -0.83 -2.84
N TYR A 181 -15.46 -0.55 -1.68
CA TYR A 181 -16.15 -0.47 -0.40
C TYR A 181 -16.94 0.85 -0.22
N GLY A 182 -16.40 1.96 -0.78
CA GLY A 182 -17.01 3.30 -0.80
C GLY A 182 -16.97 4.06 0.52
N TYR A 183 -16.91 3.41 1.66
CA TYR A 183 -16.92 4.03 3.01
C TYR A 183 -18.12 4.97 3.28
N GLU A 184 -19.26 4.76 2.62
CA GLU A 184 -20.42 5.64 2.73
C GLU A 184 -20.92 5.78 4.17
N LYS A 185 -20.96 4.69 4.93
CA LYS A 185 -21.41 4.72 6.33
C LYS A 185 -20.50 5.56 7.21
N GLU A 186 -19.19 5.40 7.04
CA GLU A 186 -18.18 6.13 7.79
C GLU A 186 -18.15 7.61 7.39
N MET A 187 -18.29 7.90 6.10
CA MET A 187 -18.38 9.27 5.58
C MET A 187 -19.62 10.00 6.13
N ASN A 188 -20.75 9.34 6.19
CA ASN A 188 -21.98 9.94 6.74
C ASN A 188 -21.91 10.21 8.24
N GLN A 189 -21.02 9.53 8.96
CA GLN A 189 -20.75 9.79 10.39
C GLN A 189 -19.73 10.90 10.61
N PHE A 190 -19.00 11.28 9.57
CA PHE A 190 -17.97 12.32 9.64
C PHE A 190 -18.60 13.68 9.38
N ILE A 191 -18.69 14.52 10.42
CA ILE A 191 -19.10 15.91 10.32
C ILE A 191 -17.84 16.77 10.37
N PRO A 192 -17.38 17.34 9.24
CA PRO A 192 -16.22 18.21 9.25
C PRO A 192 -16.51 19.48 10.05
N SER A 193 -15.54 19.93 10.85
CA SER A 193 -15.63 21.20 11.59
C SER A 193 -15.62 22.42 10.67
N ILE A 194 -15.17 22.25 9.44
CA ILE A 194 -15.09 23.29 8.40
C ILE A 194 -16.04 22.88 7.28
N LYS A 195 -16.99 23.76 6.91
CA LYS A 195 -18.01 23.45 5.90
C LYS A 195 -17.50 23.51 4.47
N GLU A 196 -16.66 24.50 4.17
CA GLU A 196 -16.11 24.71 2.83
C GLU A 196 -14.59 24.75 2.90
N TYR A 197 -13.96 23.78 2.26
CA TYR A 197 -12.50 23.69 2.23
C TYR A 197 -11.99 23.04 0.95
N ILE A 198 -10.76 23.36 0.59
CA ILE A 198 -9.95 22.65 -0.39
C ILE A 198 -8.93 21.85 0.38
N LEU A 199 -8.95 20.52 0.25
CA LEU A 199 -7.96 19.64 0.84
C LEU A 199 -6.87 19.33 -0.19
N ILE A 200 -5.62 19.66 0.15
CA ILE A 200 -4.45 19.25 -0.63
C ILE A 200 -3.83 18.03 0.07
N TYR A 201 -3.83 16.89 -0.64
CA TYR A 201 -3.15 15.70 -0.20
C TYR A 201 -2.10 15.30 -1.24
N ALA A 202 -0.83 15.51 -0.93
CA ALA A 202 0.27 15.21 -1.81
C ALA A 202 1.49 14.67 -1.04
N TYR A 203 2.34 13.92 -1.73
CA TYR A 203 3.64 13.52 -1.21
C TYR A 203 4.64 14.67 -1.35
N ASP A 204 5.63 14.74 -0.47
CA ASP A 204 6.61 15.82 -0.27
C ASP A 204 7.25 16.42 -1.56
N LYS A 205 7.11 15.81 -2.72
CA LYS A 205 7.70 16.27 -3.97
C LYS A 205 6.70 16.57 -5.09
N ASN A 206 5.43 16.29 -4.88
CA ASN A 206 4.41 16.37 -5.94
C ASN A 206 3.63 17.68 -5.96
N MET A 207 3.90 18.60 -5.02
CA MET A 207 3.32 19.95 -4.93
C MET A 207 4.38 20.98 -4.54
N ASN A 208 5.57 20.86 -5.12
CA ASN A 208 6.69 21.75 -4.80
C ASN A 208 6.80 22.96 -5.73
N ASP A 209 5.95 23.04 -6.76
CA ASP A 209 5.92 24.21 -7.61
C ASP A 209 5.13 25.34 -6.91
N PRO A 210 5.79 26.46 -6.54
CA PRO A 210 5.11 27.58 -5.90
C PRO A 210 3.98 28.16 -6.73
N SER A 211 4.02 27.99 -8.07
CA SER A 211 2.99 28.47 -8.97
C SER A 211 1.69 27.68 -8.80
N GLU A 212 1.73 26.35 -8.70
CA GLU A 212 0.55 25.49 -8.48
C GLU A 212 -0.14 25.86 -7.16
N TYR A 213 0.63 25.95 -6.07
CA TYR A 213 0.10 26.39 -4.79
C TYR A 213 -0.48 27.80 -4.85
N GLY A 214 0.19 28.70 -5.58
CA GLY A 214 -0.27 30.08 -5.80
C GLY A 214 -1.61 30.15 -6.50
N TYR A 215 -1.87 29.30 -7.51
CA TYR A 215 -3.17 29.24 -8.19
C TYR A 215 -4.26 28.73 -7.28
N ILE A 216 -4.02 27.65 -6.54
CA ILE A 216 -4.99 27.08 -5.59
C ILE A 216 -5.32 28.11 -4.50
N LYS A 217 -4.31 28.80 -3.95
CA LYS A 217 -4.50 29.85 -2.95
C LYS A 217 -5.33 31.01 -3.49
N LYS A 218 -5.04 31.53 -4.67
CA LYS A 218 -5.86 32.59 -5.32
C LYS A 218 -7.31 32.17 -5.49
N TYR A 219 -7.55 30.91 -5.86
CA TYR A 219 -8.90 30.38 -5.98
C TYR A 219 -9.60 30.34 -4.62
N ALA A 220 -8.92 29.78 -3.60
CA ALA A 220 -9.46 29.71 -2.25
C ALA A 220 -9.79 31.10 -1.69
N ASP A 221 -8.88 32.08 -1.85
CA ASP A 221 -9.08 33.45 -1.40
C ASP A 221 -10.27 34.13 -2.12
N LYS A 222 -10.38 33.93 -3.46
CA LYS A 222 -11.49 34.50 -4.27
C LYS A 222 -12.85 34.01 -3.80
N PHE A 223 -12.98 32.74 -3.43
CA PHE A 223 -14.24 32.13 -3.01
C PHE A 223 -14.40 32.03 -1.50
N LYS A 224 -13.45 32.57 -0.71
CA LYS A 224 -13.43 32.52 0.76
C LYS A 224 -13.46 31.08 1.30
N ILE A 225 -12.83 30.14 0.59
CA ILE A 225 -12.78 28.73 0.93
C ILE A 225 -11.50 28.48 1.76
N THR A 226 -11.60 27.70 2.82
CA THR A 226 -10.43 27.34 3.63
C THR A 226 -9.52 26.38 2.88
N LEU A 227 -8.21 26.67 2.85
CA LEU A 227 -7.19 25.77 2.29
C LEU A 227 -6.58 24.94 3.43
N LEU A 228 -6.60 23.60 3.29
CA LEU A 228 -6.10 22.61 4.26
C LEU A 228 -4.95 21.79 3.69
#